data_e18049fc94455a8b6977e249477b3ee8
#
_entry.id   e18049fc94455a8b6977e249477b3ee8
#
_cell.length_a   1.000
_cell.length_b   1.000
_cell.length_c   1.000
_cell.angle_alpha   90.00
_cell.angle_beta   90.00
_cell.angle_gamma   90.00
#
_symmetry.space_group_name_H-M   'P 1'
#
loop_
_entity.id
_entity.type
_entity.pdbx_description
1 polymer ?
#
loop_
_entity_poly.entity_id
_entity_poly.type
_entity_poly.pdbx_seq_one_letter_code
_entity_poly.pdbx_strand_id
1 'polypeptide(L)'
;MPAAGSLIIVHVHAHVKPDAVEAFRAASIENSRESLREPGVARFDVVQSTEDPTRFVLVEVYRNAAAPAAHKETAHYLTWRDAVADLMAEPRTAMKYVNVAPADADW
;
A
#
# COMPACT_ATOMS: atom_id res chain seq x y z
N MET A 1 26.89 -1.38 16.46
CA MET A 1 25.73 -2.03 15.86
C MET A 1 24.81 -1.00 15.24
N PRO A 2 24.52 -1.10 13.98
CA PRO A 2 23.55 -0.18 13.36
C PRO A 2 22.19 -0.35 14.02
N ALA A 3 21.52 0.76 14.25
CA ALA A 3 20.14 0.74 14.68
C ALA A 3 19.26 0.15 13.57
N ALA A 4 18.13 -0.43 13.92
CA ALA A 4 17.10 -0.76 12.96
C ALA A 4 16.68 0.51 12.23
N GLY A 5 16.21 0.39 11.00
CA GLY A 5 15.66 1.50 10.27
C GLY A 5 14.44 2.10 10.98
N SER A 6 14.10 3.32 10.63
CA SER A 6 12.97 4.04 11.21
C SER A 6 11.76 4.13 10.28
N LEU A 7 11.84 3.58 9.08
CA LEU A 7 10.71 3.57 8.16
C LEU A 7 9.65 2.59 8.63
N ILE A 8 8.40 2.91 8.35
CA ILE A 8 7.29 2.00 8.59
C ILE A 8 6.86 1.48 7.24
N ILE A 9 6.95 0.16 7.06
CA ILE A 9 6.62 -0.50 5.80
C ILE A 9 5.38 -1.36 6.03
N VAL A 10 4.38 -1.19 5.17
CA VAL A 10 3.14 -1.96 5.27
C VAL A 10 2.94 -2.70 3.95
N HIS A 11 2.73 -4.00 4.05
CA HIS A 11 2.30 -4.82 2.91
C HIS A 11 0.83 -5.11 3.07
N VAL A 12 0.02 -4.57 2.18
CA VAL A 12 -1.42 -4.87 2.12
C VAL A 12 -1.62 -5.97 1.10
N HIS A 13 -2.13 -7.10 1.54
CA HIS A 13 -2.43 -8.25 0.69
C HIS A 13 -3.90 -8.21 0.30
N ALA A 14 -4.17 -8.18 -1.00
CA ALA A 14 -5.52 -8.15 -1.54
C ALA A 14 -5.74 -9.33 -2.47
N HIS A 15 -6.85 -10.05 -2.26
CA HIS A 15 -7.35 -11.08 -3.15
C HIS A 15 -8.70 -10.62 -3.67
N VAL A 16 -8.75 -10.27 -4.95
CA VAL A 16 -9.94 -9.68 -5.55
C VAL A 16 -10.74 -10.74 -6.32
N LYS A 17 -12.01 -10.44 -6.56
CA LYS A 17 -12.87 -11.29 -7.38
C LYS A 17 -12.32 -11.35 -8.81
N PRO A 18 -12.47 -12.47 -9.54
CA PRO A 18 -11.91 -12.60 -10.89
C PRO A 18 -12.34 -11.53 -11.88
N ASP A 19 -13.57 -11.03 -11.75
CA ASP A 19 -14.12 -9.99 -12.63
C ASP A 19 -13.80 -8.57 -12.13
N ALA A 20 -13.10 -8.43 -11.01
CA ALA A 20 -12.80 -7.14 -10.40
C ALA A 20 -11.33 -6.71 -10.58
N VAL A 21 -10.52 -7.49 -11.27
CA VAL A 21 -9.07 -7.25 -11.41
C VAL A 21 -8.78 -5.86 -12.00
N GLU A 22 -9.42 -5.50 -13.10
CA GLU A 22 -9.15 -4.21 -13.75
C GLU A 22 -9.65 -3.03 -12.92
N ALA A 23 -10.80 -3.17 -12.27
CA ALA A 23 -11.32 -2.12 -11.38
C ALA A 23 -10.40 -1.90 -10.19
N PHE A 24 -9.88 -2.98 -9.59
CA PHE A 24 -8.93 -2.88 -8.48
C PHE A 24 -7.61 -2.24 -8.93
N ARG A 25 -7.11 -2.61 -10.10
CA ARG A 25 -5.89 -2.02 -10.65
C ARG A 25 -6.06 -0.52 -10.84
N ALA A 26 -7.13 -0.09 -11.48
CA ALA A 26 -7.38 1.32 -11.76
C ALA A 26 -7.47 2.15 -10.48
N ALA A 27 -8.24 1.68 -9.50
CA ALA A 27 -8.39 2.36 -8.21
C ALA A 27 -7.05 2.44 -7.47
N SER A 28 -6.27 1.37 -7.49
CA SER A 28 -5.00 1.29 -6.76
C SER A 28 -3.89 2.11 -7.43
N ILE A 29 -3.87 2.21 -8.75
CA ILE A 29 -2.95 3.09 -9.46
C ILE A 29 -3.19 4.54 -9.06
N GLU A 30 -4.44 4.97 -9.01
CA GLU A 30 -4.80 6.33 -8.61
C GLU A 30 -4.42 6.60 -7.16
N ASN A 31 -4.70 5.67 -6.26
CA ASN A 31 -4.30 5.79 -4.85
C ASN A 31 -2.78 5.90 -4.70
N SER A 32 -2.03 5.09 -5.44
CA SER A 32 -0.56 5.15 -5.44
C SER A 32 -0.07 6.52 -5.88
N ARG A 33 -0.61 7.02 -7.00
CA ARG A 33 -0.22 8.31 -7.56
C ARG A 33 -0.42 9.45 -6.57
N GLU A 34 -1.58 9.50 -5.94
CA GLU A 34 -1.91 10.55 -4.99
C GLU A 34 -1.15 10.37 -3.66
N SER A 35 -0.95 9.12 -3.22
CA SER A 35 -0.21 8.84 -1.99
C SER A 35 1.24 9.31 -2.07
N LEU A 36 1.86 9.23 -3.23
CA LEU A 36 3.23 9.69 -3.43
C LEU A 36 3.38 11.22 -3.27
N ARG A 37 2.29 11.97 -3.26
CA ARG A 37 2.29 13.41 -2.98
C ARG A 37 2.27 13.72 -1.49
N GLU A 38 1.96 12.74 -0.65
CA GLU A 38 1.95 12.93 0.81
C GLU A 38 3.40 13.05 1.29
N PRO A 39 3.72 14.08 2.11
CA PRO A 39 5.11 14.27 2.55
C PRO A 39 5.64 13.11 3.41
N GLY A 40 4.76 12.39 4.08
CA GLY A 40 5.14 11.24 4.92
C GLY A 40 5.28 9.93 4.16
N VAL A 41 4.99 9.89 2.86
CA VAL A 41 5.06 8.67 2.05
C VAL A 41 6.34 8.68 1.23
N ALA A 42 7.20 7.68 1.46
CA ALA A 42 8.44 7.51 0.71
C ALA A 42 8.21 6.68 -0.55
N ARG A 43 7.28 5.70 -0.49
CA ARG A 43 7.03 4.77 -1.58
C ARG A 43 5.62 4.21 -1.47
N PHE A 44 4.98 3.98 -2.59
CA PHE A 44 3.66 3.35 -2.63
C PHE A 44 3.55 2.53 -3.91
N ASP A 45 3.88 1.24 -3.82
CA ASP A 45 3.91 0.35 -4.96
C ASP A 45 2.64 -0.48 -5.03
N VAL A 46 2.17 -0.75 -6.24
CA VAL A 46 1.10 -1.70 -6.50
C VAL A 46 1.68 -2.81 -7.34
N VAL A 47 1.73 -4.01 -6.80
CA VAL A 47 2.28 -5.16 -7.52
C VAL A 47 1.24 -6.27 -7.63
N GLN A 48 1.30 -7.03 -8.70
CA GLN A 48 0.34 -8.08 -9.01
C GLN A 48 1.08 -9.41 -9.16
N SER A 49 0.51 -10.47 -8.61
CA SER A 49 1.09 -11.80 -8.74
C SER A 49 1.13 -12.24 -10.21
N THR A 50 2.25 -12.80 -10.63
CA THR A 50 2.37 -13.35 -11.99
C THR A 50 1.70 -14.73 -12.11
N GLU A 51 1.47 -15.41 -11.00
CA GLU A 51 0.86 -16.75 -10.98
C GLU A 51 -0.65 -16.69 -10.79
N ASP A 52 -1.13 -15.68 -10.07
CA ASP A 52 -2.56 -15.49 -9.81
C ASP A 52 -2.91 -14.01 -9.97
N PRO A 53 -3.47 -13.61 -11.12
CA PRO A 53 -3.75 -12.20 -11.40
C PRO A 53 -4.80 -11.59 -10.47
N THR A 54 -5.51 -12.38 -9.65
CA THR A 54 -6.45 -11.85 -8.67
C THR A 54 -5.77 -11.42 -7.37
N ARG A 55 -4.45 -11.61 -7.24
CA ARG A 55 -3.71 -11.29 -6.03
C ARG A 55 -2.78 -10.12 -6.26
N PHE A 56 -2.86 -9.15 -5.35
CA PHE A 56 -2.07 -7.92 -5.36
C PHE A 56 -1.42 -7.71 -4.00
N VAL A 57 -0.31 -6.97 -4.01
CA VAL A 57 0.28 -6.44 -2.80
C VAL A 57 0.48 -4.94 -3.01
N LEU A 58 0.05 -4.14 -2.04
CA LEU A 58 0.41 -2.73 -1.96
C LEU A 58 1.59 -2.63 -1.01
N VAL A 59 2.70 -2.07 -1.48
CA VAL A 59 3.89 -1.86 -0.67
C VAL A 59 3.94 -0.38 -0.31
N GLU A 60 3.62 -0.07 0.94
CA GLU A 60 3.52 1.30 1.43
C GLU A 60 4.69 1.56 2.35
N VAL A 61 5.46 2.61 2.08
CA VAL A 61 6.61 2.97 2.88
C VAL A 61 6.41 4.38 3.43
N TYR A 62 6.36 4.49 4.75
CA TYR A 62 6.11 5.74 5.47
C TYR A 62 7.38 6.19 6.18
N ARG A 63 7.63 7.50 6.19
CA ARG A 63 8.85 8.11 6.72
C ARG A 63 8.86 8.24 8.24
N ASN A 64 7.69 8.23 8.87
CA ASN A 64 7.57 8.42 10.31
C ASN A 64 6.28 7.78 10.85
N ALA A 65 6.18 7.72 12.17
CA ALA A 65 5.09 7.03 12.86
C ALA A 65 3.71 7.68 12.64
N ALA A 66 3.66 8.97 12.33
CA ALA A 66 2.39 9.68 12.14
C ALA A 66 1.84 9.49 10.72
N ALA A 67 2.67 9.14 9.75
CA ALA A 67 2.31 9.10 8.34
C ALA A 67 1.23 8.06 7.98
N PRO A 68 1.23 6.83 8.55
CA PRO A 68 0.15 5.88 8.25
C PRO A 68 -1.23 6.38 8.62
N ALA A 69 -1.38 7.01 9.79
CA ALA A 69 -2.66 7.58 10.21
C ALA A 69 -3.06 8.76 9.33
N ALA A 70 -2.11 9.64 9.01
CA ALA A 70 -2.36 10.77 8.11
C ALA A 70 -2.82 10.30 6.73
N HIS A 71 -2.21 9.24 6.19
CA HIS A 71 -2.62 8.64 4.91
C HIS A 71 -4.10 8.23 4.94
N LYS A 72 -4.55 7.59 6.02
CA LYS A 72 -5.92 7.10 6.13
C LYS A 72 -6.96 8.21 6.28
N GLU A 73 -6.55 9.44 6.49
CA GLU A 73 -7.45 10.61 6.54
C GLU A 73 -7.55 11.33 5.21
N THR A 74 -6.75 10.93 4.21
CA THR A 74 -6.77 11.59 2.89
C THR A 74 -8.01 11.22 2.09
N ALA A 75 -8.43 12.15 1.22
CA ALA A 75 -9.54 11.88 0.31
C ALA A 75 -9.26 10.70 -0.62
N HIS A 76 -8.03 10.59 -1.12
CA HIS A 76 -7.69 9.50 -2.04
C HIS A 76 -7.69 8.13 -1.36
N TYR A 77 -7.29 8.04 -0.09
CA TYR A 77 -7.43 6.78 0.65
C TYR A 77 -8.90 6.40 0.82
N LEU A 78 -9.73 7.34 1.26
CA LEU A 78 -11.15 7.08 1.48
C LEU A 78 -11.86 6.68 0.19
N THR A 79 -11.53 7.34 -0.91
CA THR A 79 -12.06 6.99 -2.23
C THR A 79 -11.66 5.57 -2.63
N TRP A 80 -10.38 5.23 -2.44
CA TRP A 80 -9.87 3.88 -2.72
C TRP A 80 -10.57 2.84 -1.85
N ARG A 81 -10.63 3.09 -0.53
CA ARG A 81 -11.26 2.17 0.41
C ARG A 81 -12.68 1.84 0.01
N ASP A 82 -13.47 2.85 -0.34
CA ASP A 82 -14.87 2.67 -0.69
C ASP A 82 -15.00 1.99 -2.06
N ALA A 83 -14.14 2.33 -3.01
CA ALA A 83 -14.18 1.74 -4.35
C ALA A 83 -13.84 0.25 -4.34
N VAL A 84 -12.89 -0.18 -3.51
CA VAL A 84 -12.42 -1.57 -3.51
C VAL A 84 -13.17 -2.49 -2.56
N ALA A 85 -14.01 -1.95 -1.67
CA ALA A 85 -14.68 -2.74 -0.64
C ALA A 85 -15.46 -3.94 -1.22
N ASP A 86 -16.19 -3.73 -2.32
CA ASP A 86 -17.00 -4.77 -2.94
C ASP A 86 -16.24 -5.61 -3.98
N LEU A 87 -14.97 -5.30 -4.21
CA LEU A 87 -14.14 -6.01 -5.19
C LEU A 87 -13.39 -7.19 -4.58
N MET A 88 -13.37 -7.29 -3.26
CA MET A 88 -12.56 -8.26 -2.55
C MET A 88 -13.22 -9.64 -2.53
N ALA A 89 -12.45 -10.69 -2.87
CA ALA A 89 -12.88 -12.07 -2.71
C ALA A 89 -12.86 -12.50 -1.24
N GLU A 90 -11.97 -11.89 -0.46
CA GLU A 90 -11.84 -12.09 0.99
C GLU A 90 -11.31 -10.79 1.60
N PRO A 91 -11.45 -10.58 2.91
CA PRO A 91 -10.95 -9.35 3.53
C PRO A 91 -9.45 -9.19 3.30
N ARG A 92 -9.04 -7.96 2.94
CA ARG A 92 -7.61 -7.66 2.80
C ARG A 92 -6.92 -7.71 4.15
N THR A 93 -5.65 -8.05 4.14
CA THR A 93 -4.82 -8.11 5.35
C THR A 93 -3.64 -7.18 5.21
N ALA A 94 -3.08 -6.76 6.33
CA ALA A 94 -1.91 -5.88 6.35
C ALA A 94 -0.86 -6.45 7.29
N MET A 95 0.41 -6.39 6.87
CA MET A 95 1.54 -6.76 7.69
C MET A 95 2.50 -5.57 7.76
N LYS A 96 3.02 -5.32 8.95
CA LYS A 96 3.92 -4.19 9.21
C LYS A 96 5.35 -4.68 9.35
N TYR A 97 6.27 -3.89 8.81
CA TYR A 97 7.70 -4.17 8.80
C TYR A 97 8.47 -2.90 9.10
N VAL A 98 9.73 -3.08 9.50
CA VAL A 98 10.71 -2.01 9.55
C VAL A 98 11.84 -2.36 8.59
N ASN A 99 12.49 -1.36 8.01
CA ASN A 99 13.61 -1.63 7.11
C ASN A 99 14.83 -2.12 7.89
N VAL A 100 15.47 -3.15 7.36
CA VAL A 100 16.76 -3.65 7.86
C VAL A 100 17.86 -3.16 6.94
N ALA A 101 17.62 -3.23 5.64
CA ALA A 101 18.45 -2.72 4.56
C ALA A 101 17.55 -2.46 3.34
N PRO A 102 17.81 -1.45 2.54
CA PRO A 102 18.85 -0.41 2.72
C PRO A 102 18.54 0.53 3.88
N ALA A 103 19.47 1.45 4.15
CA ALA A 103 19.28 2.50 5.15
C ALA A 103 18.14 3.44 4.74
N ASP A 104 17.59 4.18 5.73
CA ASP A 104 16.41 5.03 5.51
C ASP A 104 16.53 5.95 4.29
N ALA A 105 17.71 6.55 4.08
CA ALA A 105 17.93 7.50 3.00
C ALA A 105 17.90 6.89 1.60
N ASP A 106 17.95 5.57 1.50
CA ASP A 106 18.00 4.85 0.22
C ASP A 106 16.64 4.28 -0.23
N TRP A 107 15.62 4.69 0.45
CA TRP A 107 14.23 4.30 0.09
C TRP A 107 13.52 5.37 -0.72
#